data_af5255f6ef728611ef80c3b1feeaba3e
#
_entry.id   af5255f6ef728611ef80c3b1feeaba3e
#
_cell.length_a   1.000
_cell.length_b   1.000
_cell.length_c   1.000
_cell.angle_alpha   90.00
_cell.angle_beta   90.00
_cell.angle_gamma   90.00
#
_symmetry.space_group_name_H-M   'P 1'
#
loop_
_entity.id
_entity.type
_entity.pdbx_description
1 polymer ?
#
loop_
_entity_poly.entity_id
_entity_poly.type
_entity_poly.pdbx_seq_one_letter_code
_entity_poly.pdbx_strand_id
1 'polypeptide(L)'
;SMVVPAAPDAWITALEMWGTMSFGDVAAAAARFASEGFAMNPLLHQTIAQNVETYRGFPSSAAIYLKDGEAPPVGSRFVQADLGRTLQYMIDVEKAAALKGGRMAGLAAVREVFYKGDIAKTMVDFIQSQGGWMTREDVAGFRVGIEEPVSTRFGDTEVFTCGPWCQGPALLEILNIVERFDLHGLGHNSPEYVHLLTEATKLAMADREVWIGDPRHMDVPIR
;
A
#
# COMPACT_ATOMS: atom_id res chain seq x y z
N SER A 1 -11.63 12.48 -0.05
CA SER A 1 -11.69 11.57 1.09
C SER A 1 -10.28 11.18 1.50
N MET A 2 -10.06 10.92 2.78
CA MET A 2 -8.78 10.45 3.33
C MET A 2 -9.03 9.20 4.14
N VAL A 3 -8.07 8.28 4.11
CA VAL A 3 -8.10 7.05 4.90
C VAL A 3 -6.95 7.05 5.90
N VAL A 4 -7.10 6.35 7.02
CA VAL A 4 -6.01 6.17 7.99
C VAL A 4 -4.89 5.38 7.32
N PRO A 5 -3.62 5.82 7.40
CA PRO A 5 -2.49 5.09 6.83
C PRO A 5 -2.36 3.70 7.46
N ALA A 6 -2.62 2.66 6.68
CA ALA A 6 -2.62 1.28 7.15
C ALA A 6 -1.25 0.61 7.10
N ALA A 7 -0.40 1.00 6.15
CA ALA A 7 0.86 0.32 5.87
C ALA A 7 1.80 0.19 7.07
N PRO A 8 2.01 1.22 7.92
CA PRO A 8 2.89 1.07 9.09
C PRO A 8 2.41 0.00 10.07
N ASP A 9 1.09 -0.08 10.35
CA ASP A 9 0.55 -1.11 11.24
C ASP A 9 0.66 -2.51 10.61
N ALA A 10 0.47 -2.63 9.29
CA ALA A 10 0.65 -3.88 8.57
C ALA A 10 2.10 -4.39 8.66
N TRP A 11 3.09 -3.53 8.44
CA TRP A 11 4.50 -3.89 8.55
C TRP A 11 4.88 -4.32 9.97
N ILE A 12 4.43 -3.56 10.97
CA ILE A 12 4.69 -3.87 12.37
C ILE A 12 4.01 -5.18 12.76
N THR A 13 2.75 -5.39 12.38
CA THR A 13 2.01 -6.63 12.65
C THR A 13 2.68 -7.84 11.99
N ALA A 14 3.14 -7.72 10.75
CA ALA A 14 3.88 -8.78 10.06
C ALA A 14 5.19 -9.11 10.78
N LEU A 15 5.94 -8.10 11.24
CA LEU A 15 7.15 -8.31 12.03
C LEU A 15 6.85 -8.97 13.38
N GLU A 16 5.77 -8.58 14.06
CA GLU A 16 5.37 -9.17 15.33
C GLU A 16 5.03 -10.66 15.19
N MET A 17 4.24 -11.01 14.18
CA MET A 17 3.69 -12.37 14.03
C MET A 17 4.67 -13.36 13.39
N TRP A 18 5.41 -12.93 12.40
CA TRP A 18 6.22 -13.83 11.55
C TRP A 18 7.67 -13.38 11.39
N GLY A 19 7.99 -12.13 11.76
CA GLY A 19 9.33 -11.59 11.59
C GLY A 19 10.29 -11.91 12.73
N THR A 20 11.57 -11.91 12.42
CA THR A 20 12.66 -12.04 13.38
C THR A 20 13.51 -10.77 13.50
N MET A 21 13.39 -9.86 12.53
CA MET A 21 14.14 -8.60 12.47
C MET A 21 13.43 -7.50 13.25
N SER A 22 14.14 -6.43 13.55
CA SER A 22 13.58 -5.20 14.09
C SER A 22 12.94 -4.34 12.99
N PHE A 23 12.12 -3.35 13.38
CA PHE A 23 11.63 -2.34 12.42
C PHE A 23 12.79 -1.57 11.81
N GLY A 24 13.78 -1.18 12.63
CA GLY A 24 14.96 -0.44 12.17
C GLY A 24 15.77 -1.21 11.14
N ASP A 25 15.93 -2.54 11.29
CA ASP A 25 16.65 -3.36 10.32
C ASP A 25 15.97 -3.33 8.94
N VAL A 26 14.65 -3.49 8.89
CA VAL A 26 13.89 -3.52 7.62
C VAL A 26 13.67 -2.14 7.02
N ALA A 27 13.58 -1.08 7.86
CA ALA A 27 13.36 0.28 7.41
C ALA A 27 14.65 1.03 7.03
N ALA A 28 15.83 0.52 7.40
CA ALA A 28 17.12 1.20 7.21
C ALA A 28 17.37 1.65 5.77
N ALA A 29 17.10 0.78 4.80
CA ALA A 29 17.28 1.10 3.39
C ALA A 29 16.31 2.20 2.93
N ALA A 30 15.05 2.15 3.34
CA ALA A 30 14.05 3.16 3.02
C ALA A 30 14.40 4.52 3.63
N ALA A 31 14.82 4.55 4.90
CA ALA A 31 15.28 5.77 5.58
C ALA A 31 16.48 6.39 4.86
N ARG A 32 17.45 5.57 4.43
CA ARG A 32 18.61 6.03 3.68
C ARG A 32 18.21 6.60 2.31
N PHE A 33 17.41 5.89 1.53
CA PHE A 33 16.94 6.39 0.23
C PHE A 33 16.11 7.66 0.34
N ALA A 34 15.31 7.80 1.38
CA ALA A 34 14.57 9.04 1.63
C ALA A 34 15.51 10.20 1.97
N SER A 35 16.50 9.98 2.84
CA SER A 35 17.42 11.01 3.35
C SER A 35 18.52 11.39 2.35
N GLU A 36 19.16 10.39 1.72
CA GLU A 36 20.26 10.60 0.79
C GLU A 36 19.79 10.77 -0.66
N GLY A 37 18.57 10.31 -0.94
CA GLY A 37 17.97 10.35 -2.26
C GLY A 37 18.38 9.18 -3.15
N PHE A 38 17.68 9.08 -4.26
CA PHE A 38 17.92 8.12 -5.34
C PHE A 38 17.83 8.81 -6.70
N ALA A 39 18.32 8.17 -7.74
CA ALA A 39 18.26 8.72 -9.09
C ALA A 39 16.81 8.70 -9.61
N MET A 40 16.31 9.86 -10.07
CA MET A 40 15.00 9.97 -10.71
C MET A 40 14.95 9.02 -11.91
N ASN A 41 14.07 8.03 -11.86
CA ASN A 41 13.88 7.11 -12.99
C ASN A 41 12.93 7.70 -14.04
N PRO A 42 12.97 7.21 -15.30
CA PRO A 42 12.13 7.75 -16.38
C PRO A 42 10.63 7.68 -16.09
N LEU A 43 10.14 6.59 -15.48
CA LEU A 43 8.72 6.42 -15.20
C LEU A 43 8.23 7.43 -14.15
N LEU A 44 8.96 7.61 -13.05
CA LEU A 44 8.62 8.57 -12.01
C LEU A 44 8.65 10.01 -12.57
N HIS A 45 9.70 10.35 -13.35
CA HIS A 45 9.76 11.63 -14.04
C HIS A 45 8.52 11.86 -14.92
N GLN A 46 8.19 10.90 -15.79
CA GLN A 46 7.04 11.00 -16.68
C GLN A 46 5.73 11.17 -15.90
N THR A 47 5.55 10.39 -14.82
CA THR A 47 4.35 10.48 -13.98
C THR A 47 4.21 11.87 -13.35
N ILE A 48 5.31 12.44 -12.84
CA ILE A 48 5.31 13.79 -12.26
C ILE A 48 5.04 14.82 -13.36
N ALA A 49 5.71 14.72 -14.51
CA ALA A 49 5.58 15.65 -15.62
C ALA A 49 4.14 15.71 -16.18
N GLN A 50 3.46 14.57 -16.26
CA GLN A 50 2.07 14.50 -16.71
C GLN A 50 1.08 15.09 -15.69
N ASN A 51 1.48 15.27 -14.43
CA ASN A 51 0.63 15.73 -13.35
C ASN A 51 1.12 17.03 -12.68
N VAL A 52 1.99 17.80 -13.33
CA VAL A 52 2.59 19.03 -12.76
C VAL A 52 1.52 20.00 -12.25
N GLU A 53 0.47 20.25 -13.02
CA GLU A 53 -0.62 21.17 -12.61
C GLU A 53 -1.35 20.68 -11.37
N THR A 54 -1.55 19.36 -11.25
CA THR A 54 -2.15 18.76 -10.05
C THR A 54 -1.25 18.99 -8.84
N TYR A 55 0.06 18.75 -8.97
CA TYR A 55 1.01 18.99 -7.87
C TYR A 55 1.06 20.48 -7.48
N ARG A 56 1.01 21.42 -8.44
CA ARG A 56 0.98 22.84 -8.16
C ARG A 56 -0.24 23.27 -7.33
N GLY A 57 -1.37 22.58 -7.51
CA GLY A 57 -2.59 22.81 -6.72
C GLY A 57 -2.46 22.42 -5.24
N PHE A 58 -1.43 21.67 -4.86
CA PHE A 58 -1.16 21.22 -3.49
C PHE A 58 0.25 21.66 -3.05
N PRO A 59 0.41 22.79 -2.36
CA PRO A 59 1.72 23.35 -2.01
C PRO A 59 2.67 22.36 -1.31
N SER A 60 2.16 21.52 -0.42
CA SER A 60 2.95 20.47 0.26
C SER A 60 3.48 19.41 -0.71
N SER A 61 2.67 19.02 -1.70
CA SER A 61 3.10 18.07 -2.74
C SER A 61 4.07 18.72 -3.73
N ALA A 62 3.80 19.96 -4.14
CA ALA A 62 4.68 20.73 -5.02
C ALA A 62 6.09 20.86 -4.42
N ALA A 63 6.19 21.15 -3.13
CA ALA A 63 7.47 21.29 -2.42
C ALA A 63 8.32 20.00 -2.43
N ILE A 64 7.68 18.84 -2.52
CA ILE A 64 8.34 17.52 -2.53
C ILE A 64 8.67 17.07 -3.96
N TYR A 65 7.70 17.16 -4.86
CA TYR A 65 7.75 16.50 -6.16
C TYR A 65 8.19 17.40 -7.32
N LEU A 66 8.14 18.72 -7.14
CA LEU A 66 8.56 19.65 -8.18
C LEU A 66 9.87 20.33 -7.80
N LYS A 67 10.72 20.55 -8.80
CA LYS A 67 11.91 21.38 -8.72
C LYS A 67 11.69 22.59 -9.65
N ASP A 68 11.77 23.79 -9.11
CA ASP A 68 11.51 25.03 -9.86
C ASP A 68 10.15 25.02 -10.58
N GLY A 69 9.16 24.34 -9.99
CA GLY A 69 7.81 24.21 -10.53
C GLY A 69 7.64 23.14 -11.61
N GLU A 70 8.67 22.35 -11.93
CA GLU A 70 8.67 21.32 -12.97
C GLU A 70 9.08 19.95 -12.42
N ALA A 71 8.86 18.87 -13.19
CA ALA A 71 9.34 17.54 -12.85
C ALA A 71 10.86 17.49 -12.81
N PRO A 72 11.48 16.96 -11.73
CA PRO A 72 12.93 16.83 -11.66
C PRO A 72 13.47 15.98 -12.81
N PRO A 73 14.60 16.36 -13.45
CA PRO A 73 15.15 15.63 -14.59
C PRO A 73 15.47 14.17 -14.29
N VAL A 74 15.31 13.28 -15.27
CA VAL A 74 15.77 11.89 -15.18
C VAL A 74 17.25 11.85 -14.81
N GLY A 75 17.62 10.97 -13.88
CA GLY A 75 18.98 10.84 -13.33
C GLY A 75 19.32 11.85 -12.25
N SER A 76 18.53 12.91 -12.05
CA SER A 76 18.74 13.82 -10.92
C SER A 76 18.46 13.14 -9.59
N ARG A 77 19.10 13.65 -8.52
CA ARG A 77 18.87 13.12 -7.17
C ARG A 77 17.52 13.60 -6.63
N PHE A 78 16.64 12.67 -6.31
CA PHE A 78 15.35 12.92 -5.69
C PHE A 78 15.42 12.58 -4.20
N VAL A 79 15.19 13.56 -3.33
CA VAL A 79 15.31 13.45 -1.87
C VAL A 79 13.97 13.77 -1.21
N GLN A 80 13.59 12.96 -0.24
CA GLN A 80 12.41 13.16 0.61
C GLN A 80 12.85 13.31 2.07
N ALA A 81 13.51 14.42 2.38
CA ALA A 81 14.18 14.64 3.66
C ALA A 81 13.23 14.50 4.87
N ASP A 82 11.97 14.95 4.75
CA ASP A 82 10.98 14.86 5.82
C ASP A 82 10.57 13.41 6.10
N LEU A 83 10.37 12.62 5.03
CA LEU A 83 10.13 11.18 5.16
C LEU A 83 11.34 10.47 5.80
N GLY A 84 12.54 10.84 5.37
CA GLY A 84 13.77 10.31 5.97
C GLY A 84 13.86 10.58 7.46
N ARG A 85 13.56 11.83 7.90
CA ARG A 85 13.51 12.18 9.33
C ARG A 85 12.43 11.40 10.08
N THR A 86 11.26 11.23 9.51
CA THR A 86 10.17 10.47 10.13
C THR A 86 10.55 9.01 10.31
N LEU A 87 11.09 8.36 9.28
CA LEU A 87 11.55 6.97 9.38
C LEU A 87 12.68 6.82 10.39
N GLN A 88 13.66 7.73 10.39
CA GLN A 88 14.74 7.70 11.38
C GLN A 88 14.23 7.88 12.81
N TYR A 89 13.29 8.78 13.02
CA TYR A 89 12.65 8.97 14.32
C TYR A 89 11.95 7.70 14.81
N MET A 90 11.20 7.02 13.93
CA MET A 90 10.57 5.73 14.28
C MET A 90 11.61 4.65 14.65
N ILE A 91 12.73 4.60 13.92
CA ILE A 91 13.85 3.70 14.21
C ILE A 91 14.48 4.01 15.58
N ASP A 92 14.68 5.28 15.90
CA ASP A 92 15.29 5.69 17.17
C ASP A 92 14.38 5.40 18.37
N VAL A 93 13.06 5.60 18.21
CA VAL A 93 12.05 5.23 19.22
C VAL A 93 12.05 3.72 19.45
N GLU A 94 12.10 2.92 18.38
CA GLU A 94 12.23 1.46 18.50
C GLU A 94 13.45 1.07 19.32
N LYS A 95 14.63 1.56 18.94
CA LYS A 95 15.90 1.24 19.60
C LYS A 95 15.84 1.56 21.09
N ALA A 96 15.33 2.74 21.44
CA ALA A 96 15.22 3.17 22.85
C ALA A 96 14.28 2.28 23.67
N ALA A 97 13.18 1.82 23.10
CA ALA A 97 12.25 0.92 23.76
C ALA A 97 12.78 -0.53 23.82
N ALA A 98 13.42 -1.00 22.74
CA ALA A 98 13.99 -2.34 22.67
C ALA A 98 15.12 -2.56 23.70
N LEU A 99 15.90 -1.55 24.03
CA LEU A 99 16.92 -1.60 25.10
C LEU A 99 16.31 -1.92 26.48
N LYS A 100 15.04 -1.58 26.70
CA LYS A 100 14.35 -1.75 28.00
C LYS A 100 13.50 -3.02 28.06
N GLY A 101 12.87 -3.39 26.94
CA GLY A 101 11.86 -4.44 26.89
C GLY A 101 12.00 -5.42 25.74
N GLY A 102 13.12 -5.41 25.01
CA GLY A 102 13.36 -6.28 23.87
C GLY A 102 12.61 -5.90 22.60
N ARG A 103 12.74 -6.73 21.57
CA ARG A 103 12.22 -6.48 20.22
C ARG A 103 10.73 -6.13 20.20
N MET A 104 9.92 -6.86 20.92
CA MET A 104 8.46 -6.64 20.94
C MET A 104 8.08 -5.27 21.54
N ALA A 105 8.80 -4.83 22.58
CA ALA A 105 8.61 -3.50 23.12
C ALA A 105 9.03 -2.40 22.13
N GLY A 106 10.08 -2.65 21.35
CA GLY A 106 10.49 -1.79 20.24
C GLY A 106 9.40 -1.64 19.19
N LEU A 107 8.86 -2.75 18.66
CA LEU A 107 7.78 -2.75 17.67
C LEU A 107 6.52 -2.05 18.18
N ALA A 108 6.14 -2.31 19.43
CA ALA A 108 5.00 -1.63 20.07
C ALA A 108 5.22 -0.11 20.16
N ALA A 109 6.43 0.35 20.49
CA ALA A 109 6.75 1.76 20.57
C ALA A 109 6.69 2.47 19.20
N VAL A 110 7.10 1.80 18.12
CA VAL A 110 6.94 2.32 16.75
C VAL A 110 5.46 2.52 16.40
N ARG A 111 4.61 1.56 16.74
CA ARG A 111 3.17 1.68 16.55
C ARG A 111 2.58 2.84 17.34
N GLU A 112 2.94 2.94 18.62
CA GLU A 112 2.45 4.01 19.48
C GLU A 112 2.84 5.40 18.97
N VAL A 113 4.09 5.62 18.57
CA VAL A 113 4.53 6.94 18.09
C VAL A 113 3.85 7.33 16.78
N PHE A 114 3.56 6.37 15.91
CA PHE A 114 2.90 6.64 14.66
C PHE A 114 1.40 6.91 14.82
N TYR A 115 0.67 6.06 15.56
CA TYR A 115 -0.79 6.12 15.64
C TYR A 115 -1.34 6.92 16.81
N LYS A 116 -0.57 7.12 17.89
CA LYS A 116 -1.02 7.85 19.08
C LYS A 116 -0.10 9.00 19.49
N GLY A 117 1.14 9.00 18.99
CA GLY A 117 2.13 10.01 19.31
C GLY A 117 2.04 11.29 18.47
N ASP A 118 3.17 11.95 18.37
CA ASP A 118 3.34 13.23 17.68
C ASP A 118 3.22 13.12 16.16
N ILE A 119 3.55 11.97 15.55
CA ILE A 119 3.30 11.72 14.12
C ILE A 119 1.79 11.79 13.84
N ALA A 120 0.97 11.06 14.60
CA ALA A 120 -0.49 11.14 14.49
C ALA A 120 -1.01 12.55 14.71
N LYS A 121 -0.46 13.25 15.70
CA LYS A 121 -0.84 14.65 15.99
C LYS A 121 -0.59 15.54 14.77
N THR A 122 0.62 15.53 14.25
CA THR A 122 1.03 16.36 13.10
C THR A 122 0.18 16.07 11.86
N MET A 123 -0.08 14.78 11.60
CA MET A 123 -0.89 14.33 10.47
C MET A 123 -2.35 14.82 10.58
N VAL A 124 -2.98 14.62 11.74
CA VAL A 124 -4.38 15.03 11.96
C VAL A 124 -4.52 16.54 11.95
N ASP A 125 -3.62 17.27 12.62
CA ASP A 125 -3.64 18.75 12.63
C ASP A 125 -3.54 19.29 11.20
N PHE A 126 -2.66 18.73 10.36
CA PHE A 126 -2.55 19.11 8.95
C PHE A 126 -3.83 18.81 8.17
N ILE A 127 -4.35 17.59 8.29
CA ILE A 127 -5.57 17.16 7.58
C ILE A 127 -6.76 18.07 7.93
N GLN A 128 -6.95 18.35 9.22
CA GLN A 128 -8.04 19.21 9.68
C GLN A 128 -7.85 20.68 9.24
N SER A 129 -6.61 21.16 9.19
CA SER A 129 -6.32 22.50 8.65
C SER A 129 -6.70 22.67 7.17
N GLN A 130 -6.76 21.55 6.43
CA GLN A 130 -7.20 21.49 5.03
C GLN A 130 -8.69 21.14 4.88
N GLY A 131 -9.47 21.14 5.97
CA GLY A 131 -10.90 20.81 5.96
C GLY A 131 -11.21 19.32 5.93
N GLY A 132 -10.24 18.46 6.22
CA GLY A 132 -10.45 17.00 6.34
C GLY A 132 -11.09 16.63 7.68
N TRP A 133 -11.71 15.44 7.74
CA TRP A 133 -12.52 15.01 8.89
C TRP A 133 -11.83 14.00 9.80
N MET A 134 -10.64 13.52 9.43
CA MET A 134 -9.91 12.52 10.23
C MET A 134 -9.63 13.07 11.64
N THR A 135 -9.95 12.26 12.65
CA THR A 135 -9.73 12.60 14.06
C THR A 135 -8.53 11.84 14.63
N ARG A 136 -8.10 12.25 15.82
CA ARG A 136 -7.07 11.53 16.59
C ARG A 136 -7.55 10.15 17.02
N GLU A 137 -8.82 10.04 17.30
CA GLU A 137 -9.50 8.80 17.70
C GLU A 137 -9.52 7.80 16.53
N ASP A 138 -9.79 8.25 15.31
CA ASP A 138 -9.75 7.41 14.11
C ASP A 138 -8.36 6.79 13.91
N VAL A 139 -7.33 7.62 14.04
CA VAL A 139 -5.93 7.16 13.88
C VAL A 139 -5.52 6.25 15.03
N ALA A 140 -5.79 6.63 16.26
CA ALA A 140 -5.41 5.86 17.45
C ALA A 140 -6.12 4.52 17.58
N GLY A 141 -7.37 4.44 17.08
CA GLY A 141 -8.18 3.22 17.07
C GLY A 141 -7.87 2.25 15.94
N PHE A 142 -7.09 2.68 14.94
CA PHE A 142 -6.83 1.86 13.77
C PHE A 142 -5.97 0.63 14.10
N ARG A 143 -6.37 -0.50 13.53
CA ARG A 143 -5.59 -1.76 13.49
C ARG A 143 -5.86 -2.47 12.18
N VAL A 144 -4.82 -3.09 11.62
CA VAL A 144 -5.00 -3.96 10.45
C VAL A 144 -5.74 -5.23 10.83
N GLY A 145 -6.63 -5.68 9.95
CA GLY A 145 -7.24 -7.00 10.05
C GLY A 145 -6.24 -8.09 9.66
N ILE A 146 -6.43 -9.27 10.25
CA ILE A 146 -5.74 -10.50 9.84
C ILE A 146 -6.85 -11.41 9.32
N GLU A 147 -6.76 -11.78 8.05
CA GLU A 147 -7.78 -12.53 7.33
C GLU A 147 -7.18 -13.77 6.71
N GLU A 148 -7.96 -14.84 6.64
CA GLU A 148 -7.60 -16.01 5.83
C GLU A 148 -7.72 -15.63 4.34
N PRO A 149 -6.73 -16.01 3.51
CA PRO A 149 -6.81 -15.76 2.09
C PRO A 149 -7.94 -16.57 1.46
N VAL A 150 -8.55 -16.02 0.42
CA VAL A 150 -9.46 -16.78 -0.45
C VAL A 150 -8.65 -17.52 -1.52
N SER A 151 -9.10 -18.70 -1.96
CA SER A 151 -8.36 -19.49 -2.93
C SER A 151 -9.26 -20.16 -3.97
N THR A 152 -8.67 -20.54 -5.10
CA THR A 152 -9.24 -21.48 -6.07
C THR A 152 -8.15 -22.40 -6.63
N ARG A 153 -8.56 -23.49 -7.27
CA ARG A 153 -7.64 -24.33 -8.06
C ARG A 153 -7.67 -23.88 -9.52
N PHE A 154 -6.49 -23.86 -10.12
CA PHE A 154 -6.32 -23.68 -11.56
C PHE A 154 -5.36 -24.76 -12.05
N GLY A 155 -5.87 -25.77 -12.72
CA GLY A 155 -5.13 -27.00 -13.01
C GLY A 155 -4.67 -27.68 -11.73
N ASP A 156 -3.37 -27.94 -11.62
CA ASP A 156 -2.75 -28.55 -10.46
C ASP A 156 -2.27 -27.54 -9.39
N THR A 157 -2.49 -26.24 -9.63
CA THR A 157 -2.02 -25.16 -8.76
C THR A 157 -3.18 -24.62 -7.92
N GLU A 158 -2.96 -24.46 -6.61
CA GLU A 158 -3.84 -23.71 -5.73
C GLU A 158 -3.39 -22.24 -5.70
N VAL A 159 -4.31 -21.33 -6.03
CA VAL A 159 -4.04 -19.89 -6.12
C VAL A 159 -4.72 -19.20 -4.97
N PHE A 160 -3.92 -18.55 -4.12
CA PHE A 160 -4.37 -17.76 -2.97
C PHE A 160 -4.32 -16.27 -3.27
N THR A 161 -5.29 -15.52 -2.76
CA THR A 161 -5.32 -14.07 -2.88
C THR A 161 -6.04 -13.41 -1.72
N CYS A 162 -5.98 -12.08 -1.66
CA CYS A 162 -6.71 -11.29 -0.66
C CYS A 162 -8.23 -11.36 -0.86
N GLY A 163 -8.95 -11.12 0.23
CA GLY A 163 -10.42 -11.13 0.27
C GLY A 163 -11.09 -9.98 -0.50
N PRO A 164 -12.41 -9.82 -0.34
CA PRO A 164 -13.23 -8.92 -1.16
C PRO A 164 -13.02 -7.43 -0.92
N TRP A 165 -12.30 -7.02 0.11
CA TRP A 165 -11.85 -5.63 0.29
C TRP A 165 -10.81 -5.18 -0.76
N CYS A 166 -10.34 -6.12 -1.57
CA CYS A 166 -9.40 -5.94 -2.67
C CYS A 166 -9.91 -6.69 -3.91
N GLN A 167 -9.17 -6.70 -5.01
CA GLN A 167 -9.59 -7.33 -6.28
C GLN A 167 -9.27 -8.82 -6.39
N GLY A 168 -8.88 -9.46 -5.29
CA GLY A 168 -8.54 -10.88 -5.26
C GLY A 168 -9.62 -11.80 -5.83
N PRO A 169 -10.88 -11.71 -5.37
CA PRO A 169 -11.95 -12.56 -5.89
C PRO A 169 -12.15 -12.45 -7.41
N ALA A 170 -11.99 -11.26 -8.00
CA ALA A 170 -12.08 -11.11 -9.46
C ALA A 170 -11.01 -11.91 -10.21
N LEU A 171 -9.78 -12.00 -9.67
CA LEU A 171 -8.75 -12.87 -10.24
C LEU A 171 -9.16 -14.34 -10.18
N LEU A 172 -9.68 -14.79 -9.03
CA LEU A 172 -10.12 -16.18 -8.88
C LEU A 172 -11.29 -16.53 -9.80
N GLU A 173 -12.20 -15.60 -10.01
CA GLU A 173 -13.32 -15.76 -10.94
C GLU A 173 -12.83 -15.88 -12.38
N ILE A 174 -11.90 -15.02 -12.82
CA ILE A 174 -11.28 -15.14 -14.14
C ILE A 174 -10.66 -16.52 -14.32
N LEU A 175 -9.89 -17.00 -13.33
CA LEU A 175 -9.26 -18.33 -13.38
C LEU A 175 -10.30 -19.45 -13.48
N ASN A 176 -11.38 -19.38 -12.68
CA ASN A 176 -12.47 -20.37 -12.71
C ASN A 176 -13.21 -20.41 -14.05
N ILE A 177 -13.36 -19.28 -14.72
CA ILE A 177 -13.97 -19.21 -16.04
C ILE A 177 -13.06 -19.85 -17.10
N VAL A 178 -11.79 -19.41 -17.14
CA VAL A 178 -10.87 -19.81 -18.21
C VAL A 178 -10.37 -21.24 -18.06
N GLU A 179 -10.38 -21.82 -16.86
CA GLU A 179 -10.01 -23.22 -16.62
C GLU A 179 -10.88 -24.21 -17.42
N ARG A 180 -12.10 -23.82 -17.78
CA ARG A 180 -13.04 -24.65 -18.55
C ARG A 180 -12.71 -24.78 -20.04
N PHE A 181 -11.66 -24.10 -20.49
CA PHE A 181 -11.25 -24.03 -21.88
C PHE A 181 -9.83 -24.59 -22.07
N ASP A 182 -9.56 -25.16 -23.21
CA ASP A 182 -8.21 -25.62 -23.58
C ASP A 182 -7.32 -24.41 -23.98
N LEU A 183 -6.81 -23.70 -22.99
CA LEU A 183 -5.95 -22.53 -23.20
C LEU A 183 -4.68 -22.89 -23.98
N HIS A 184 -4.17 -24.12 -23.81
CA HIS A 184 -2.98 -24.57 -24.54
C HIS A 184 -3.28 -24.77 -26.03
N GLY A 185 -4.41 -25.39 -26.33
CA GLY A 185 -4.86 -25.61 -27.70
C GLY A 185 -5.19 -24.34 -28.48
N LEU A 186 -5.59 -23.28 -27.79
CA LEU A 186 -5.80 -21.96 -28.40
C LEU A 186 -4.50 -21.30 -28.88
N GLY A 187 -3.37 -21.64 -28.29
CA GLY A 187 -2.08 -21.01 -28.57
C GLY A 187 -1.89 -19.66 -27.87
N HIS A 188 -0.70 -19.45 -27.34
CA HIS A 188 -0.36 -18.23 -26.58
C HIS A 188 -0.50 -16.97 -27.44
N ASN A 189 -1.25 -15.99 -26.93
CA ASN A 189 -1.54 -14.70 -27.59
C ASN A 189 -2.24 -14.81 -28.96
N SER A 190 -2.90 -15.92 -29.26
CA SER A 190 -3.79 -15.98 -30.42
C SER A 190 -5.00 -15.04 -30.26
N PRO A 191 -5.68 -14.63 -31.31
CA PRO A 191 -6.91 -13.83 -31.21
C PRO A 191 -7.97 -14.49 -30.32
N GLU A 192 -8.13 -15.81 -30.41
CA GLU A 192 -9.07 -16.61 -29.64
C GLU A 192 -8.68 -16.63 -28.13
N TYR A 193 -7.38 -16.77 -27.83
CA TYR A 193 -6.87 -16.71 -26.46
C TYR A 193 -7.12 -15.34 -25.84
N VAL A 194 -6.76 -14.26 -26.57
CA VAL A 194 -6.97 -12.88 -26.09
C VAL A 194 -8.46 -12.58 -25.93
N HIS A 195 -9.31 -13.02 -26.88
CA HIS A 195 -10.76 -12.86 -26.79
C HIS A 195 -11.32 -13.53 -25.55
N LEU A 196 -10.96 -14.80 -25.30
CA LEU A 196 -11.44 -15.55 -24.14
C LEU A 196 -11.04 -14.86 -22.81
N LEU A 197 -9.77 -14.47 -22.67
CA LEU A 197 -9.32 -13.75 -21.45
C LEU A 197 -10.04 -12.42 -21.27
N THR A 198 -10.29 -11.70 -22.37
CA THR A 198 -11.01 -10.43 -22.33
C THR A 198 -12.44 -10.62 -21.87
N GLU A 199 -13.17 -11.61 -22.41
CA GLU A 199 -14.56 -11.87 -22.02
C GLU A 199 -14.66 -12.37 -20.57
N ALA A 200 -13.74 -13.24 -20.12
CA ALA A 200 -13.68 -13.67 -18.73
C ALA A 200 -13.41 -12.47 -17.78
N THR A 201 -12.47 -11.61 -18.17
CA THR A 201 -12.18 -10.38 -17.40
C THR A 201 -13.39 -9.45 -17.34
N LYS A 202 -14.12 -9.27 -18.44
CA LYS A 202 -15.34 -8.44 -18.47
C LYS A 202 -16.39 -8.95 -17.49
N LEU A 203 -16.62 -10.26 -17.42
CA LEU A 203 -17.57 -10.87 -16.48
C LEU A 203 -17.14 -10.63 -15.04
N ALA A 204 -15.91 -10.97 -14.70
CA ALA A 204 -15.38 -10.78 -13.36
C ALA A 204 -15.36 -9.31 -12.92
N MET A 205 -15.09 -8.39 -13.84
CA MET A 205 -15.14 -6.95 -13.53
C MET A 205 -16.57 -6.44 -13.38
N ALA A 206 -17.56 -7.01 -14.08
CA ALA A 206 -18.97 -6.69 -13.87
C ALA A 206 -19.44 -7.14 -12.49
N ASP A 207 -19.10 -8.35 -12.07
CA ASP A 207 -19.42 -8.86 -10.74
C ASP A 207 -18.69 -8.09 -9.64
N ARG A 208 -17.42 -7.74 -9.88
CA ARG A 208 -16.65 -6.89 -8.97
C ARG A 208 -17.36 -5.57 -8.66
N GLU A 209 -17.87 -4.88 -9.67
CA GLU A 209 -18.54 -3.57 -9.48
C GLU A 209 -19.82 -3.67 -8.66
N VAL A 210 -20.46 -4.84 -8.64
CA VAL A 210 -21.74 -5.04 -7.95
C VAL A 210 -21.55 -5.70 -6.57
N TRP A 211 -20.64 -6.67 -6.46
CA TRP A 211 -20.60 -7.59 -5.34
C TRP A 211 -19.34 -7.52 -4.48
N ILE A 212 -18.22 -6.94 -4.97
CA ILE A 212 -16.94 -6.93 -4.26
C ILE A 212 -16.71 -5.57 -3.60
N GLY A 213 -16.48 -5.58 -2.29
CA GLY A 213 -16.27 -4.37 -1.49
C GLY A 213 -15.78 -4.69 -0.08
N ASP A 214 -15.97 -3.78 0.86
CA ASP A 214 -15.63 -4.00 2.26
C ASP A 214 -16.54 -5.10 2.85
N PRO A 215 -15.99 -6.25 3.29
CA PRO A 215 -16.78 -7.38 3.79
C PRO A 215 -17.63 -7.04 5.02
N ARG A 216 -17.32 -5.96 5.74
CA ARG A 216 -18.14 -5.48 6.86
C ARG A 216 -19.43 -4.78 6.41
N HIS A 217 -19.54 -4.46 5.13
CA HIS A 217 -20.66 -3.74 4.51
C HIS A 217 -21.23 -4.47 3.28
N MET A 218 -20.87 -5.75 3.10
CA MET A 218 -21.37 -6.59 2.01
C MET A 218 -22.47 -7.52 2.51
N ASP A 219 -23.52 -7.64 1.70
CA ASP A 219 -24.64 -8.57 1.97
C ASP A 219 -24.36 -9.99 1.42
N VAL A 220 -23.37 -10.14 0.56
CA VAL A 220 -23.03 -11.42 -0.11
C VAL A 220 -21.74 -11.98 0.45
N PRO A 221 -21.76 -13.20 1.04
CA PRO A 221 -20.53 -13.85 1.47
C PRO A 221 -19.74 -14.37 0.27
N ILE A 222 -18.54 -13.90 0.08
CA ILE A 222 -17.56 -14.46 -0.86
C ILE A 222 -16.79 -15.56 -0.12
N ARG A 223 -16.94 -16.81 -0.60
CA ARG A 223 -16.30 -18.00 -0.03
C ARG A 223 -15.45 -18.68 -1.08
#